data_568dda94303208ae45ef54f9c40fe367
#
_entry.id   568dda94303208ae45ef54f9c40fe367
#
_cell.length_a   1.000
_cell.length_b   1.000
_cell.length_c   1.000
_cell.angle_alpha   90.00
_cell.angle_beta   90.00
_cell.angle_gamma   90.00
#
_symmetry.space_group_name_H-M   'P 1'
#
loop_
_entity.id
_entity.type
_entity.pdbx_description
1 polymer ?
#
loop_
_entity_poly.entity_id
_entity_poly.type
_entity_poly.pdbx_seq_one_letter_code
_entity_poly.pdbx_strand_id
1 'polypeptide(L)'
;IVQSALKIYPRNLLLNQYKIDLNETKNIDAFNCKKENHVAAEILYITANALSSQSIYPLSNFYLNLAKFLNEDFHSFDTLLAENFYKVNNFENAKKIYKNLSKRGEAFNWYSTKQLGRIFVQEKNIDDAIELTINAYNDLKNKEVYETFDLAEFLKNNEKFKKAITFYTIV
;
A
#
# COMPACT_ATOMS: atom_id res chain seq x y z
N ILE A 1 6.89 -9.29 -19.19
CA ILE A 1 7.01 -9.88 -17.83
C ILE A 1 6.03 -9.19 -16.88
N VAL A 2 6.10 -7.86 -16.63
CA VAL A 2 5.22 -7.16 -15.68
C VAL A 2 3.73 -7.35 -16.04
N GLN A 3 3.35 -7.14 -17.29
CA GLN A 3 1.96 -7.34 -17.75
C GLN A 3 1.47 -8.79 -17.58
N SER A 4 2.33 -9.78 -17.81
CA SER A 4 1.98 -11.19 -17.60
C SER A 4 1.78 -11.50 -16.12
N ALA A 5 2.61 -10.93 -15.25
CA ALA A 5 2.48 -11.08 -13.81
C ALA A 5 1.20 -10.39 -13.27
N LEU A 6 0.83 -9.22 -13.81
CA LEU A 6 -0.40 -8.52 -13.43
C LEU A 6 -1.68 -9.26 -13.83
N LYS A 7 -1.65 -10.11 -14.86
CA LYS A 7 -2.80 -10.99 -15.17
C LYS A 7 -3.08 -11.99 -14.05
N ILE A 8 -2.05 -12.42 -13.33
CA ILE A 8 -2.15 -13.38 -12.22
C ILE A 8 -2.39 -12.65 -10.90
N TYR A 9 -1.72 -11.51 -10.71
CA TYR A 9 -1.72 -10.72 -9.48
C TYR A 9 -2.13 -9.26 -9.75
N PRO A 10 -3.38 -8.98 -10.18
CA PRO A 10 -3.79 -7.64 -10.63
C PRO A 10 -3.72 -6.57 -9.55
N ARG A 11 -3.80 -6.96 -8.28
CA ARG A 11 -3.73 -6.05 -7.12
C ARG A 11 -2.35 -5.98 -6.45
N ASN A 12 -1.31 -6.57 -7.07
CA ASN A 12 0.03 -6.47 -6.50
C ASN A 12 0.56 -5.04 -6.62
N LEU A 13 0.80 -4.41 -5.47
CA LEU A 13 1.17 -3.01 -5.36
C LEU A 13 2.44 -2.66 -6.13
N LEU A 14 3.50 -3.48 -5.97
CA LEU A 14 4.78 -3.25 -6.61
C LEU A 14 4.70 -3.41 -8.14
N LEU A 15 3.98 -4.44 -8.61
CA LEU A 15 3.78 -4.66 -10.05
C LEU A 15 2.97 -3.53 -10.70
N ASN A 16 1.97 -3.00 -10.01
CA ASN A 16 1.21 -1.85 -10.49
C ASN A 16 2.08 -0.60 -10.58
N GLN A 17 2.93 -0.34 -9.57
CA GLN A 17 3.88 0.77 -9.64
C GLN A 17 4.87 0.58 -10.79
N TYR A 18 5.43 -0.63 -10.98
CA TYR A 18 6.33 -0.91 -12.10
C TYR A 18 5.65 -0.72 -13.47
N LYS A 19 4.37 -1.06 -13.62
CA LYS A 19 3.61 -0.77 -14.84
C LYS A 19 3.58 0.74 -15.13
N ILE A 20 3.33 1.56 -14.12
CA ILE A 20 3.29 3.02 -14.25
C ILE A 20 4.68 3.56 -14.60
N ASP A 21 5.71 3.15 -13.88
CA ASP A 21 7.08 3.63 -14.07
C ASP A 21 7.62 3.26 -15.46
N LEU A 22 7.33 2.06 -15.95
CA LEU A 22 7.67 1.65 -17.31
C LEU A 22 6.98 2.49 -18.40
N ASN A 23 5.70 2.84 -18.19
CA ASN A 23 4.97 3.69 -19.11
C ASN A 23 5.51 5.14 -19.12
N GLU A 24 6.06 5.59 -18.00
CA GLU A 24 6.68 6.90 -17.83
C GLU A 24 8.19 6.89 -18.16
N THR A 25 8.72 5.78 -18.68
CA THR A 25 10.16 5.60 -19.02
C THR A 25 11.11 5.85 -17.83
N LYS A 26 10.63 5.61 -16.61
CA LYS A 26 11.45 5.70 -15.40
C LYS A 26 12.30 4.46 -15.22
N ASN A 27 13.50 4.66 -14.65
CA ASN A 27 14.31 3.53 -14.18
C ASN A 27 13.59 2.82 -13.03
N ILE A 28 13.56 1.50 -13.12
CA ILE A 28 13.06 0.65 -12.06
C ILE A 28 14.27 0.04 -11.36
N ASP A 29 14.47 0.41 -10.10
CA ASP A 29 15.42 -0.28 -9.23
C ASP A 29 14.81 -1.61 -8.79
N ALA A 30 14.99 -2.60 -9.64
CA ALA A 30 14.54 -3.95 -9.35
C ALA A 30 15.46 -4.61 -8.32
N PHE A 31 14.88 -5.54 -7.55
CA PHE A 31 15.64 -6.44 -6.70
C PHE A 31 16.78 -7.09 -7.50
N ASN A 32 18.00 -7.04 -6.95
CA ASN A 32 19.18 -7.59 -7.57
C ASN A 32 19.73 -8.76 -6.73
N CYS A 33 19.51 -9.99 -7.20
CA CYS A 33 19.99 -11.20 -6.52
C CYS A 33 21.52 -11.37 -6.51
N LYS A 34 22.27 -10.51 -7.22
CA LYS A 34 23.74 -10.48 -7.15
C LYS A 34 24.26 -9.58 -6.02
N LYS A 35 23.41 -8.79 -5.39
CA LYS A 35 23.75 -7.99 -4.22
C LYS A 35 23.39 -8.77 -2.97
N GLU A 36 24.38 -9.16 -2.18
CA GLU A 36 24.20 -9.97 -0.97
C GLU A 36 23.26 -9.29 0.05
N ASN A 37 23.38 -7.97 0.20
CA ASN A 37 22.50 -7.20 1.08
C ASN A 37 21.02 -7.22 0.64
N HIS A 38 20.71 -7.24 -0.66
CA HIS A 38 19.35 -7.39 -1.15
C HIS A 38 18.77 -8.76 -0.83
N VAL A 39 19.60 -9.82 -0.99
CA VAL A 39 19.20 -11.20 -0.65
C VAL A 39 18.97 -11.35 0.86
N ALA A 40 19.87 -10.81 1.68
CA ALA A 40 19.71 -10.81 3.13
C ALA A 40 18.46 -10.03 3.56
N ALA A 41 18.19 -8.87 2.96
CA ALA A 41 16.98 -8.09 3.22
C ALA A 41 15.69 -8.87 2.92
N GLU A 42 15.66 -9.62 1.81
CA GLU A 42 14.51 -10.46 1.44
C GLU A 42 14.27 -11.58 2.44
N ILE A 43 15.32 -12.25 2.90
CA ILE A 43 15.23 -13.31 3.93
C ILE A 43 14.65 -12.73 5.24
N LEU A 44 15.13 -11.56 5.66
CA LEU A 44 14.62 -10.87 6.85
C LEU A 44 13.15 -10.44 6.67
N TYR A 45 12.78 -10.00 5.48
CA TYR A 45 11.40 -9.66 5.16
C TYR A 45 10.46 -10.87 5.23
N ILE A 46 10.87 -12.01 4.65
CA ILE A 46 10.09 -13.26 4.73
C ILE A 46 9.91 -13.69 6.19
N THR A 47 10.96 -13.61 6.99
CA THR A 47 10.91 -13.89 8.43
C THR A 47 9.95 -12.93 9.14
N ALA A 48 10.06 -11.63 8.86
CA ALA A 48 9.18 -10.61 9.44
C ALA A 48 7.72 -10.84 9.08
N ASN A 49 7.43 -11.22 7.83
CA ASN A 49 6.08 -11.52 7.37
C ASN A 49 5.48 -12.75 8.11
N ALA A 50 6.27 -13.80 8.30
CA ALA A 50 5.87 -14.97 9.08
C ALA A 50 5.55 -14.60 10.55
N LEU A 51 6.36 -13.74 11.17
CA LEU A 51 6.14 -13.25 12.54
C LEU A 51 4.90 -12.36 12.63
N SER A 52 4.70 -11.47 11.64
CA SER A 52 3.50 -10.62 11.58
C SER A 52 2.23 -11.45 11.47
N SER A 53 2.23 -12.50 10.64
CA SER A 53 1.08 -13.41 10.50
C SER A 53 0.73 -14.14 11.80
N GLN A 54 1.70 -14.31 12.70
CA GLN A 54 1.53 -14.87 14.04
C GLN A 54 1.26 -13.80 15.11
N SER A 55 1.05 -12.54 14.71
CA SER A 55 0.84 -11.38 15.59
C SER A 55 2.01 -11.05 16.52
N ILE A 56 3.23 -11.50 16.17
CA ILE A 56 4.47 -11.18 16.90
C ILE A 56 5.06 -9.88 16.33
N TYR A 57 4.28 -8.80 16.39
CA TYR A 57 4.59 -7.53 15.74
C TYR A 57 5.90 -6.86 16.17
N PRO A 58 6.30 -6.83 17.47
CA PRO A 58 7.55 -6.19 17.86
C PRO A 58 8.78 -6.83 17.20
N LEU A 59 8.81 -8.15 17.14
CA LEU A 59 9.92 -8.88 16.53
C LEU A 59 9.87 -8.76 14.99
N SER A 60 8.68 -8.81 14.40
CA SER A 60 8.49 -8.52 12.98
C SER A 60 9.03 -7.15 12.62
N ASN A 61 8.70 -6.11 13.39
CA ASN A 61 9.18 -4.75 13.16
C ASN A 61 10.69 -4.62 13.29
N PHE A 62 11.31 -5.35 14.20
CA PHE A 62 12.78 -5.42 14.31
C PHE A 62 13.41 -5.95 13.01
N TYR A 63 12.93 -7.09 12.50
CA TYR A 63 13.43 -7.66 11.24
C TYR A 63 13.15 -6.78 10.03
N LEU A 64 11.99 -6.09 9.98
CA LEU A 64 11.66 -5.14 8.92
C LEU A 64 12.62 -3.95 8.88
N ASN A 65 13.00 -3.41 10.05
CA ASN A 65 13.96 -2.32 10.11
C ASN A 65 15.37 -2.77 9.67
N LEU A 66 15.79 -3.99 10.01
CA LEU A 66 17.04 -4.56 9.50
C LEU A 66 16.99 -4.78 7.98
N ALA A 67 15.88 -5.31 7.47
CA ALA A 67 15.69 -5.50 6.04
C ALA A 67 15.77 -4.18 5.28
N LYS A 68 15.11 -3.14 5.81
CA LYS A 68 15.14 -1.80 5.25
C LYS A 68 16.55 -1.18 5.27
N PHE A 69 17.31 -1.38 6.33
CA PHE A 69 18.70 -0.93 6.40
C PHE A 69 19.60 -1.58 5.34
N LEU A 70 19.34 -2.85 5.00
CA LEU A 70 20.09 -3.58 3.98
C LEU A 70 19.66 -3.24 2.55
N ASN A 71 18.40 -2.84 2.33
CA ASN A 71 17.85 -2.46 1.03
C ASN A 71 16.77 -1.39 1.19
N GLU A 72 17.16 -0.12 1.11
CA GLU A 72 16.27 1.03 1.32
C GLU A 72 15.23 1.20 0.21
N ASP A 73 15.47 0.65 -0.98
CA ASP A 73 14.63 0.82 -2.17
C ASP A 73 13.46 -0.17 -2.24
N PHE A 74 13.43 -1.18 -1.36
CA PHE A 74 12.36 -2.17 -1.36
C PHE A 74 11.20 -1.77 -0.45
N HIS A 75 10.26 -0.97 -1.00
CA HIS A 75 9.17 -0.34 -0.24
C HIS A 75 8.12 -1.30 0.35
N SER A 76 8.15 -2.59 0.01
CA SER A 76 7.30 -3.60 0.64
C SER A 76 7.53 -3.72 2.15
N PHE A 77 8.73 -3.40 2.64
CA PHE A 77 9.01 -3.36 4.07
C PHE A 77 8.15 -2.33 4.79
N ASP A 78 7.99 -1.16 4.18
CA ASP A 78 7.20 -0.06 4.75
C ASP A 78 5.71 -0.42 4.81
N THR A 79 5.17 -1.17 3.84
CA THR A 79 3.77 -1.58 3.86
C THR A 79 3.47 -2.50 5.04
N LEU A 80 4.31 -3.51 5.28
CA LEU A 80 4.14 -4.45 6.37
C LEU A 80 4.40 -3.79 7.73
N LEU A 81 5.40 -2.91 7.82
CA LEU A 81 5.71 -2.16 9.04
C LEU A 81 4.54 -1.26 9.46
N ALA A 82 3.95 -0.54 8.50
CA ALA A 82 2.79 0.30 8.77
C ALA A 82 1.56 -0.52 9.19
N GLU A 83 1.32 -1.67 8.54
CA GLU A 83 0.22 -2.57 8.92
C GLU A 83 0.44 -3.15 10.34
N ASN A 84 1.65 -3.53 10.72
CA ASN A 84 1.96 -3.97 12.08
C ASN A 84 1.65 -2.88 13.12
N PHE A 85 2.02 -1.63 12.84
CA PHE A 85 1.66 -0.51 13.72
C PHE A 85 0.14 -0.29 13.78
N TYR A 86 -0.56 -0.42 12.66
CA TYR A 86 -2.01 -0.35 12.63
C TYR A 86 -2.66 -1.44 13.51
N LYS A 87 -2.16 -2.68 13.42
CA LYS A 87 -2.69 -3.84 14.20
C LYS A 87 -2.57 -3.67 15.71
N VAL A 88 -1.59 -2.91 16.18
CA VAL A 88 -1.42 -2.59 17.60
C VAL A 88 -2.00 -1.22 17.98
N ASN A 89 -2.84 -0.63 17.13
CA ASN A 89 -3.45 0.70 17.29
C ASN A 89 -2.45 1.85 17.44
N ASN A 90 -1.21 1.67 16.99
CA ASN A 90 -0.21 2.74 16.94
C ASN A 90 -0.39 3.55 15.64
N PHE A 91 -1.53 4.26 15.56
CA PHE A 91 -1.95 4.96 14.35
C PHE A 91 -0.99 6.08 13.95
N GLU A 92 -0.33 6.73 14.91
CA GLU A 92 0.62 7.81 14.60
C GLU A 92 1.82 7.30 13.78
N ASN A 93 2.43 6.19 14.19
CA ASN A 93 3.52 5.60 13.43
C ASN A 93 3.04 5.03 12.08
N ALA A 94 1.88 4.38 12.04
CA ALA A 94 1.29 3.91 10.80
C ALA A 94 1.04 5.07 9.82
N LYS A 95 0.41 6.16 10.26
CA LYS A 95 0.16 7.36 9.44
C LYS A 95 1.45 7.96 8.90
N LYS A 96 2.49 8.06 9.72
CA LYS A 96 3.80 8.58 9.30
C LYS A 96 4.40 7.77 8.15
N ILE A 97 4.35 6.44 8.26
CA ILE A 97 4.89 5.55 7.23
C ILE A 97 4.04 5.64 5.95
N TYR A 98 2.71 5.58 6.05
CA TYR A 98 1.83 5.69 4.88
C TYR A 98 1.98 7.05 4.17
N LYS A 99 2.11 8.17 4.91
CA LYS A 99 2.39 9.49 4.32
C LYS A 99 3.73 9.56 3.59
N ASN A 100 4.74 8.81 4.03
CA ASN A 100 6.02 8.73 3.32
C ASN A 100 5.91 7.81 2.08
N LEU A 101 5.22 6.69 2.22
CA LEU A 101 4.99 5.73 1.15
C LEU A 101 4.19 6.34 0.00
N SER A 102 3.19 7.18 0.30
CA SER A 102 2.37 7.85 -0.71
C SER A 102 3.15 8.72 -1.70
N LYS A 103 4.36 9.16 -1.33
CA LYS A 103 5.23 9.98 -2.18
C LYS A 103 6.06 9.16 -3.17
N ARG A 104 6.01 7.83 -3.11
CA ARG A 104 6.86 6.93 -3.90
C ARG A 104 6.31 6.61 -5.29
N GLY A 105 5.06 6.95 -5.55
CA GLY A 105 4.43 6.77 -6.86
C GLY A 105 2.91 6.66 -6.76
N GLU A 106 2.24 6.65 -7.90
CA GLU A 106 0.77 6.70 -7.97
C GLU A 106 0.10 5.47 -7.31
N ALA A 107 0.61 4.26 -7.59
CA ALA A 107 0.08 3.05 -6.97
C ALA A 107 0.29 3.04 -5.45
N PHE A 108 1.46 3.49 -4.99
CA PHE A 108 1.74 3.65 -3.56
C PHE A 108 0.89 4.75 -2.92
N ASN A 109 0.62 5.84 -3.65
CA ASN A 109 -0.26 6.90 -3.17
C ASN A 109 -1.68 6.38 -2.95
N TRP A 110 -2.25 5.71 -3.93
CA TRP A 110 -3.58 5.10 -3.82
C TRP A 110 -3.67 4.10 -2.67
N TYR A 111 -2.69 3.18 -2.60
CA TYR A 111 -2.63 2.21 -1.50
C TYR A 111 -2.59 2.90 -0.14
N SER A 112 -1.66 3.84 0.04
CA SER A 112 -1.46 4.55 1.31
C SER A 112 -2.68 5.36 1.72
N THR A 113 -3.34 6.01 0.77
CA THR A 113 -4.56 6.79 1.03
C THR A 113 -5.69 5.90 1.53
N LYS A 114 -5.87 4.72 0.96
CA LYS A 114 -6.86 3.76 1.48
C LYS A 114 -6.56 3.35 2.92
N GLN A 115 -5.29 3.14 3.27
CA GLN A 115 -4.91 2.79 4.63
C GLN A 115 -5.08 3.97 5.60
N LEU A 116 -4.74 5.19 5.18
CA LEU A 116 -4.98 6.41 5.96
C LEU A 116 -6.49 6.62 6.18
N GLY A 117 -7.31 6.40 5.16
CA GLY A 117 -8.76 6.43 5.29
C GLY A 117 -9.28 5.43 6.34
N ARG A 118 -8.77 4.19 6.35
CA ARG A 118 -9.09 3.20 7.40
C ARG A 118 -8.73 3.72 8.80
N ILE A 119 -7.59 4.35 8.95
CA ILE A 119 -7.15 4.91 10.24
C ILE A 119 -8.10 6.04 10.66
N PHE A 120 -8.42 6.98 9.77
CA PHE A 120 -9.33 8.08 10.07
C PHE A 120 -10.72 7.59 10.47
N VAL A 121 -11.23 6.52 9.84
CA VAL A 121 -12.49 5.88 10.26
C VAL A 121 -12.38 5.32 11.70
N GLN A 122 -11.27 4.67 12.05
CA GLN A 122 -11.04 4.19 13.42
C GLN A 122 -10.96 5.33 14.43
N GLU A 123 -10.41 6.48 14.03
CA GLU A 123 -10.35 7.71 14.83
C GLU A 123 -11.68 8.49 14.82
N LYS A 124 -12.75 7.96 14.20
CA LYS A 124 -14.07 8.57 14.04
C LYS A 124 -14.10 9.84 13.17
N ASN A 125 -13.08 10.07 12.37
CA ASN A 125 -12.97 11.18 11.42
C ASN A 125 -13.46 10.73 10.03
N ILE A 126 -14.73 10.31 9.93
CA ILE A 126 -15.27 9.64 8.73
C ILE A 126 -15.34 10.59 7.53
N ASP A 127 -15.71 11.84 7.72
CA ASP A 127 -15.83 12.79 6.62
C ASP A 127 -14.46 13.13 6.02
N ASP A 128 -13.44 13.34 6.84
CA ASP A 128 -12.06 13.53 6.38
C ASP A 128 -11.52 12.28 5.64
N ALA A 129 -11.86 11.08 6.13
CA ALA A 129 -11.49 9.83 5.47
C ALA A 129 -12.11 9.72 4.06
N ILE A 130 -13.37 10.13 3.92
CA ILE A 130 -14.10 10.10 2.65
C ILE A 130 -13.51 11.12 1.68
N GLU A 131 -13.32 12.37 2.15
CA GLU A 131 -12.74 13.43 1.33
C GLU A 131 -11.34 13.05 0.83
N LEU A 132 -10.48 12.58 1.72
CA LEU A 132 -9.14 12.12 1.39
C LEU A 132 -9.17 11.03 0.30
N THR A 133 -10.05 10.04 0.45
CA THR A 133 -10.10 8.89 -0.47
C THR A 133 -10.68 9.28 -1.83
N ILE A 134 -11.71 10.14 -1.87
CA ILE A 134 -12.29 10.65 -3.12
C ILE A 134 -11.27 11.51 -3.86
N ASN A 135 -10.57 12.41 -3.17
CA ASN A 135 -9.58 13.28 -3.79
C ASN A 135 -8.45 12.46 -4.41
N ALA A 136 -7.91 11.49 -3.69
CA ALA A 136 -6.87 10.62 -4.24
C ALA A 136 -7.35 9.78 -5.43
N TYR A 137 -8.60 9.31 -5.43
CA TYR A 137 -9.18 8.64 -6.58
C TYR A 137 -9.28 9.56 -7.80
N ASN A 138 -9.70 10.82 -7.59
CA ASN A 138 -9.81 11.81 -8.67
C ASN A 138 -8.46 12.14 -9.29
N ASP A 139 -7.39 12.13 -8.49
CA ASP A 139 -6.01 12.42 -8.91
C ASP A 139 -5.35 11.26 -9.68
N LEU A 140 -5.94 10.05 -9.67
CA LEU A 140 -5.43 8.93 -10.48
C LEU A 140 -5.47 9.28 -11.97
N LYS A 141 -4.35 9.14 -12.64
CA LYS A 141 -4.23 9.35 -14.09
C LYS A 141 -5.03 8.31 -14.89
N ASN A 142 -4.93 7.06 -14.46
CA ASN A 142 -5.66 5.94 -15.03
C ASN A 142 -6.46 5.24 -13.93
N LYS A 143 -7.77 5.19 -14.11
CA LYS A 143 -8.69 4.56 -13.17
C LYS A 143 -9.03 3.15 -13.67
N GLU A 144 -8.48 2.16 -13.03
CA GLU A 144 -8.81 0.76 -13.30
C GLU A 144 -10.10 0.36 -12.55
N VAL A 145 -10.74 -0.69 -13.01
CA VAL A 145 -12.00 -1.20 -12.44
C VAL A 145 -11.89 -1.44 -10.92
N TYR A 146 -10.78 -2.04 -10.48
CA TYR A 146 -10.61 -2.38 -9.07
C TYR A 146 -10.41 -1.16 -8.17
N GLU A 147 -9.87 -0.05 -8.66
CA GLU A 147 -9.73 1.19 -7.89
C GLU A 147 -11.10 1.87 -7.70
N THR A 148 -11.91 1.89 -8.75
CA THR A 148 -13.29 2.36 -8.68
C THR A 148 -14.12 1.50 -7.73
N PHE A 149 -13.95 0.17 -7.81
CA PHE A 149 -14.62 -0.75 -6.89
C PHE A 149 -14.18 -0.56 -5.44
N ASP A 150 -12.88 -0.40 -5.18
CA ASP A 150 -12.36 -0.16 -3.83
C ASP A 150 -12.94 1.13 -3.20
N LEU A 151 -13.06 2.20 -4.00
CA LEU A 151 -13.70 3.44 -3.54
C LEU A 151 -15.20 3.22 -3.25
N ALA A 152 -15.92 2.53 -4.14
CA ALA A 152 -17.32 2.23 -3.93
C ALA A 152 -17.56 1.42 -2.64
N GLU A 153 -16.75 0.38 -2.41
CA GLU A 153 -16.79 -0.42 -1.18
C GLU A 153 -16.46 0.43 0.06
N PHE A 154 -15.45 1.29 -0.02
CA PHE A 154 -15.11 2.19 1.09
C PHE A 154 -16.29 3.12 1.45
N LEU A 155 -16.92 3.72 0.45
CA LEU A 155 -18.08 4.58 0.63
C LEU A 155 -19.29 3.82 1.21
N LYS A 156 -19.58 2.64 0.70
CA LYS A 156 -20.64 1.77 1.20
C LYS A 156 -20.43 1.40 2.68
N ASN A 157 -19.20 1.00 3.03
CA ASN A 157 -18.87 0.59 4.40
C ASN A 157 -18.91 1.76 5.40
N ASN A 158 -18.89 3.00 4.91
CA ASN A 158 -19.06 4.22 5.71
C ASN A 158 -20.45 4.88 5.48
N GLU A 159 -21.46 4.09 5.08
CA GLU A 159 -22.87 4.49 4.95
C GLU A 159 -23.15 5.61 3.93
N LYS A 160 -22.21 5.90 3.03
CA LYS A 160 -22.40 6.90 1.95
C LYS A 160 -22.99 6.21 0.71
N PHE A 161 -24.13 5.54 0.88
CA PHE A 161 -24.75 4.68 -0.13
C PHE A 161 -25.02 5.38 -1.47
N LYS A 162 -25.52 6.62 -1.45
CA LYS A 162 -25.77 7.37 -2.70
C LYS A 162 -24.49 7.56 -3.53
N LYS A 163 -23.39 7.93 -2.88
CA LYS A 163 -22.10 8.06 -3.55
C LYS A 163 -21.55 6.70 -3.99
N ALA A 164 -21.68 5.67 -3.17
CA ALA A 164 -21.23 4.31 -3.52
C ALA A 164 -21.91 3.79 -4.80
N ILE A 165 -23.24 3.97 -4.94
CA ILE A 165 -23.99 3.56 -6.13
C ILE A 165 -23.41 4.22 -7.38
N THR A 166 -23.08 5.52 -7.34
CA THR A 166 -22.49 6.21 -8.50
C THR A 166 -21.21 5.52 -8.99
N PHE A 167 -20.35 5.07 -8.08
CA PHE A 167 -19.13 4.38 -8.46
C PHE A 167 -19.36 2.92 -8.88
N TYR A 168 -20.30 2.22 -8.27
CA TYR A 168 -20.69 0.88 -8.72
C TYR A 168 -21.30 0.84 -10.12
N THR A 169 -21.93 1.91 -10.57
CA THR A 169 -22.50 1.98 -11.92
C THR A 169 -21.45 2.25 -13.02
N ILE A 170 -20.21 2.61 -12.64
CA ILE A 170 -19.09 2.81 -13.56
C ILE A 170 -18.34 1.48 -13.81
N VAL A 171 -18.42 0.53 -12.87
CA VAL A 171 -17.77 -0.78 -12.92
C VAL A 171 -18.60 -1.79 -13.71
#